data_6b128fcce9dc40b273e93fd278d313e9
#
_entry.id   6b128fcce9dc40b273e93fd278d313e9
#
_cell.length_a   1.000
_cell.length_b   1.000
_cell.length_c   1.000
_cell.angle_alpha   90.00
_cell.angle_beta   90.00
_cell.angle_gamma   90.00
#
_symmetry.space_group_name_H-M   'P 1'
#
loop_
_entity.id
_entity.type
_entity.pdbx_description
1 polymer ?
#
loop_
_entity_poly.entity_id
_entity_poly.type
_entity_poly.pdbx_seq_one_letter_code
_entity_poly.pdbx_strand_id
1 'polypeptide(L)'
;NDTRALPDFAKNVLDGNDIVLLSDGSPTRTFCYITDAVIGYYKVLINGIKGDYYNIGIDTPEISIKRLAEITIDHAKELFNYKGELVFGESSDVDYLTDNPNRRCPNITKAKNMIGYSPNIDVYDGVKRSLIWYSENYEEECEE
;
A
#
# COMPACT_ATOMS: atom_id res chain seq x y z
N ASN A 1 -10.41 12.74 0.45
CA ASN A 1 -9.34 12.38 -0.49
C ASN A 1 -8.22 11.67 0.27
N ASP A 2 -7.94 10.40 -0.03
CA ASP A 2 -6.82 9.66 0.55
C ASP A 2 -5.61 9.77 -0.38
N THR A 3 -4.60 10.53 0.03
CA THR A 3 -3.38 10.80 -0.76
C THR A 3 -2.28 9.75 -0.57
N ARG A 4 -2.58 8.63 0.09
CA ARG A 4 -1.64 7.50 0.19
C ARG A 4 -1.51 6.80 -1.17
N ALA A 5 -0.34 6.28 -1.49
CA ALA A 5 0.00 5.79 -2.83
C ALA A 5 -1.01 4.78 -3.40
N LEU A 6 -1.35 3.69 -2.69
CA LEU A 6 -2.24 2.67 -3.26
C LEU A 6 -3.69 3.13 -3.45
N PRO A 7 -4.34 3.83 -2.49
CA PRO A 7 -5.67 4.42 -2.72
C PRO A 7 -5.69 5.41 -3.88
N ASP A 8 -4.68 6.27 -3.99
CA ASP A 8 -4.56 7.21 -5.09
C ASP A 8 -4.40 6.52 -6.45
N PHE A 9 -3.54 5.49 -6.52
CA PHE A 9 -3.39 4.67 -7.73
C PHE A 9 -4.68 3.95 -8.11
N ALA A 10 -5.39 3.38 -7.12
CA ALA A 10 -6.66 2.71 -7.36
C ALA A 10 -7.72 3.68 -7.89
N LYS A 11 -7.82 4.90 -7.33
CA LYS A 11 -8.71 5.94 -7.83
C LYS A 11 -8.40 6.28 -9.28
N ASN A 12 -7.14 6.59 -9.61
CA ASN A 12 -6.74 6.91 -10.98
C ASN A 12 -7.06 5.78 -11.96
N VAL A 13 -6.85 4.51 -11.55
CA VAL A 13 -7.20 3.34 -12.37
C VAL A 13 -8.71 3.29 -12.65
N LEU A 14 -9.55 3.49 -11.64
CA LEU A 14 -11.01 3.41 -11.77
C LEU A 14 -11.58 4.58 -12.58
N ASP A 15 -10.99 5.77 -12.45
CA ASP A 15 -11.33 6.95 -13.25
C ASP A 15 -10.80 6.85 -14.70
N GLY A 16 -9.99 5.84 -15.03
CA GLY A 16 -9.37 5.70 -16.35
C GLY A 16 -8.21 6.68 -16.63
N ASN A 17 -7.69 7.33 -15.59
CA ASN A 17 -6.60 8.29 -15.66
C ASN A 17 -5.23 7.60 -15.55
N ASP A 18 -4.15 8.27 -15.98
CA ASP A 18 -2.78 7.81 -15.77
C ASP A 18 -2.42 7.81 -14.27
N ILE A 19 -1.54 6.89 -13.86
CA ILE A 19 -0.94 6.91 -12.53
C ILE A 19 0.23 7.88 -12.53
N VAL A 20 0.12 8.95 -11.73
CA VAL A 20 1.13 10.02 -11.65
C VAL A 20 2.00 9.83 -10.41
N LEU A 21 3.31 9.68 -10.58
CA LEU A 21 4.28 9.74 -9.50
C LEU A 21 4.83 11.16 -9.37
N LEU A 22 4.66 11.75 -8.18
CA LEU A 22 5.14 13.10 -7.86
C LEU A 22 6.63 13.14 -7.44
N SER A 23 7.37 12.05 -7.71
CA SER A 23 8.80 11.89 -7.47
C SER A 23 9.37 10.89 -8.48
N ASP A 24 10.67 10.57 -8.37
CA ASP A 24 11.30 9.51 -9.15
C ASP A 24 10.79 8.09 -8.82
N GLY A 25 9.94 7.95 -7.79
CA GLY A 25 9.38 6.69 -7.33
C GLY A 25 10.38 5.77 -6.63
N SER A 26 11.60 6.25 -6.32
CA SER A 26 12.65 5.46 -5.67
C SER A 26 12.41 5.14 -4.19
N PRO A 27 11.66 5.93 -3.39
CA PRO A 27 11.41 5.60 -2.00
C PRO A 27 10.82 4.21 -1.83
N THR A 28 11.35 3.45 -0.85
CA THR A 28 10.96 2.06 -0.63
C THR A 28 10.06 1.88 0.59
N ARG A 29 9.13 0.95 0.50
CA ARG A 29 8.16 0.58 1.54
C ARG A 29 7.93 -0.93 1.55
N THR A 30 7.41 -1.41 2.66
CA THR A 30 6.71 -2.69 2.71
C THR A 30 5.22 -2.45 2.84
N PHE A 31 4.41 -3.27 2.18
CA PHE A 31 2.96 -3.11 2.13
C PHE A 31 2.30 -4.33 2.76
N CYS A 32 1.78 -4.14 3.97
CA CYS A 32 1.08 -5.19 4.70
C CYS A 32 -0.41 -5.15 4.33
N TYR A 33 -0.94 -6.28 3.88
CA TYR A 33 -2.36 -6.38 3.59
C TYR A 33 -3.19 -6.30 4.88
N ILE A 34 -4.38 -5.73 4.79
CA ILE A 34 -5.20 -5.40 5.96
C ILE A 34 -5.51 -6.61 6.84
N THR A 35 -5.77 -7.78 6.26
CA THR A 35 -6.08 -8.98 7.04
C THR A 35 -4.90 -9.43 7.89
N ASP A 36 -3.68 -9.37 7.37
CA ASP A 36 -2.47 -9.68 8.14
C ASP A 36 -2.27 -8.69 9.30
N ALA A 37 -2.53 -7.39 9.06
CA ALA A 37 -2.45 -6.38 10.10
C ALA A 37 -3.49 -6.63 11.21
N VAL A 38 -4.75 -6.92 10.85
CA VAL A 38 -5.83 -7.21 11.80
C VAL A 38 -5.52 -8.47 12.62
N ILE A 39 -5.04 -9.54 11.98
CA ILE A 39 -4.58 -10.76 12.67
C ILE A 39 -3.46 -10.41 13.66
N GLY A 40 -2.52 -9.55 13.25
CA GLY A 40 -1.45 -9.07 14.12
C GLY A 40 -1.98 -8.37 15.37
N TYR A 41 -2.97 -7.48 15.22
CA TYR A 41 -3.58 -6.78 16.34
C TYR A 41 -4.30 -7.74 17.30
N TYR A 42 -5.04 -8.73 16.79
CA TYR A 42 -5.65 -9.75 17.64
C TYR A 42 -4.59 -10.59 18.37
N LYS A 43 -3.49 -10.95 17.71
CA LYS A 43 -2.39 -11.69 18.37
C LYS A 43 -1.74 -10.85 19.48
N VAL A 44 -1.57 -9.54 19.31
CA VAL A 44 -1.10 -8.67 20.37
C VAL A 44 -2.09 -8.62 21.54
N LEU A 45 -3.39 -8.50 21.25
CA LEU A 45 -4.43 -8.46 22.28
C LEU A 45 -4.47 -9.74 23.12
N ILE A 46 -4.30 -10.90 22.49
CA ILE A 46 -4.44 -12.22 23.14
C ILE A 46 -3.14 -12.67 23.80
N ASN A 47 -2.01 -12.49 23.12
CA ASN A 47 -0.72 -13.06 23.50
C ASN A 47 0.33 -12.02 23.91
N GLY A 48 0.02 -10.74 23.78
CA GLY A 48 0.98 -9.68 24.08
C GLY A 48 1.22 -9.52 25.59
N ILE A 49 2.42 -9.12 25.94
CA ILE A 49 2.78 -8.81 27.33
C ILE A 49 2.20 -7.43 27.68
N LYS A 50 1.52 -7.33 28.80
CA LYS A 50 0.94 -6.06 29.29
C LYS A 50 2.01 -4.97 29.44
N GLY A 51 1.75 -3.83 28.81
CA GLY A 51 2.66 -2.68 28.84
C GLY A 51 3.82 -2.75 27.84
N ASP A 52 3.84 -3.78 26.99
CA ASP A 52 4.84 -3.95 25.94
C ASP A 52 4.32 -3.49 24.56
N TYR A 53 5.22 -3.34 23.58
CA TYR A 53 4.91 -2.86 22.23
C TYR A 53 5.38 -3.85 21.17
N TYR A 54 4.68 -3.88 20.05
CA TYR A 54 4.96 -4.75 18.92
C TYR A 54 4.79 -4.01 17.60
N ASN A 55 5.75 -4.13 16.69
CA ASN A 55 5.56 -3.69 15.32
C ASN A 55 4.70 -4.73 14.59
N ILE A 56 3.59 -4.29 14.02
CA ILE A 56 2.72 -5.09 13.15
C ILE A 56 2.83 -4.54 11.73
N GLY A 57 3.14 -5.42 10.79
CA GLY A 57 3.38 -5.10 9.40
C GLY A 57 4.01 -6.29 8.68
N ILE A 58 4.65 -6.04 7.56
CA ILE A 58 5.46 -7.02 6.82
C ILE A 58 6.86 -6.46 6.62
N ASP A 59 7.89 -7.31 6.73
CA ASP A 59 9.30 -6.91 6.59
C ASP A 59 9.89 -7.25 5.22
N THR A 60 9.15 -7.98 4.39
CA THR A 60 9.58 -8.39 3.05
C THR A 60 8.36 -8.73 2.17
N PRO A 61 8.38 -8.49 0.83
CA PRO A 61 9.41 -7.75 0.13
C PRO A 61 9.34 -6.25 0.40
N GLU A 62 10.50 -5.59 0.39
CA GLU A 62 10.60 -4.13 0.34
C GLU A 62 10.65 -3.71 -1.13
N ILE A 63 9.71 -2.87 -1.57
CA ILE A 63 9.60 -2.44 -2.96
C ILE A 63 9.53 -0.91 -3.07
N SER A 64 9.93 -0.38 -4.21
CA SER A 64 9.80 1.06 -4.50
C SER A 64 8.34 1.45 -4.78
N ILE A 65 8.02 2.74 -4.61
CA ILE A 65 6.70 3.28 -4.98
C ILE A 65 6.46 3.09 -6.48
N LYS A 66 7.51 3.26 -7.31
CA LYS A 66 7.44 2.94 -8.74
C LYS A 66 7.02 1.49 -8.97
N ARG A 67 7.64 0.53 -8.25
CA ARG A 67 7.27 -0.88 -8.39
C ARG A 67 5.84 -1.17 -7.96
N LEU A 68 5.35 -0.50 -6.92
CA LEU A 68 3.94 -0.58 -6.52
C LEU A 68 3.00 -0.10 -7.65
N ALA A 69 3.32 1.04 -8.28
CA ALA A 69 2.55 1.55 -9.41
C ALA A 69 2.53 0.57 -10.60
N GLU A 70 3.68 -0.02 -10.94
CA GLU A 70 3.78 -1.03 -12.00
C GLU A 70 2.89 -2.25 -11.70
N ILE A 71 2.94 -2.80 -10.47
CA ILE A 71 2.08 -3.91 -10.04
C ILE A 71 0.60 -3.53 -10.14
N THR A 72 0.26 -2.30 -9.75
CA THR A 72 -1.12 -1.80 -9.84
C THR A 72 -1.60 -1.75 -11.29
N ILE A 73 -0.76 -1.25 -12.21
CA ILE A 73 -1.06 -1.19 -13.65
C ILE A 73 -1.21 -2.60 -14.25
N ASP A 74 -0.33 -3.53 -13.88
CA ASP A 74 -0.38 -4.91 -14.37
C ASP A 74 -1.72 -5.56 -14.02
N HIS A 75 -2.16 -5.43 -12.75
CA HIS A 75 -3.47 -5.94 -12.33
C HIS A 75 -4.63 -5.17 -12.94
N ALA A 76 -4.54 -3.86 -13.06
CA ALA A 76 -5.59 -3.04 -13.67
C ALA A 76 -5.82 -3.40 -15.15
N LYS A 77 -4.75 -3.70 -15.89
CA LYS A 77 -4.85 -4.20 -17.28
C LYS A 77 -5.56 -5.56 -17.33
N GLU A 78 -5.22 -6.47 -16.41
CA GLU A 78 -5.85 -7.80 -16.33
C GLU A 78 -7.33 -7.72 -15.95
N LEU A 79 -7.66 -6.94 -14.91
CA LEU A 79 -8.98 -6.91 -14.31
C LEU A 79 -9.99 -6.01 -15.05
N PHE A 80 -9.53 -4.86 -15.52
CA PHE A 80 -10.40 -3.77 -16.00
C PHE A 80 -10.11 -3.34 -17.44
N ASN A 81 -9.18 -4.01 -18.14
CA ASN A 81 -8.71 -3.58 -19.47
C ASN A 81 -8.18 -2.13 -19.48
N TYR A 82 -7.61 -1.71 -18.36
CA TYR A 82 -7.05 -0.37 -18.15
C TYR A 82 -6.05 0.03 -19.24
N LYS A 83 -6.09 1.29 -19.66
CA LYS A 83 -5.27 1.81 -20.77
C LYS A 83 -4.31 2.91 -20.36
N GLY A 84 -4.43 3.41 -19.11
CA GLY A 84 -3.53 4.43 -18.60
C GLY A 84 -2.09 3.92 -18.41
N GLU A 85 -1.19 4.85 -18.27
CA GLU A 85 0.24 4.63 -18.16
C GLU A 85 0.78 5.17 -16.84
N LEU A 86 2.06 4.86 -16.56
CA LEU A 86 2.80 5.45 -15.46
C LEU A 86 3.51 6.70 -15.96
N VAL A 87 3.16 7.84 -15.39
CA VAL A 87 3.76 9.14 -15.73
C VAL A 87 4.45 9.74 -14.51
N PHE A 88 5.45 10.58 -14.75
CA PHE A 88 6.17 11.29 -13.71
C PHE A 88 5.77 12.77 -13.77
N GLY A 89 5.31 13.29 -12.63
CA GLY A 89 4.95 14.69 -12.45
C GLY A 89 5.82 15.38 -11.41
N GLU A 90 5.60 16.66 -11.22
CA GLU A 90 6.22 17.45 -10.17
C GLU A 90 5.18 17.72 -9.07
N SER A 91 5.57 17.55 -7.81
CA SER A 91 4.72 17.95 -6.69
C SER A 91 4.67 19.48 -6.62
N SER A 92 3.47 20.02 -6.46
CA SER A 92 3.29 21.43 -6.10
C SER A 92 3.59 21.72 -4.61
N ASP A 93 3.69 20.67 -3.79
CA ASP A 93 4.04 20.76 -2.39
C ASP A 93 5.55 20.70 -2.21
N VAL A 94 6.12 21.83 -1.77
CA VAL A 94 7.58 22.00 -1.58
C VAL A 94 8.12 21.07 -0.48
N ASP A 95 7.29 20.73 0.49
CA ASP A 95 7.67 19.90 1.64
C ASP A 95 7.45 18.40 1.38
N TYR A 96 6.79 18.04 0.28
CA TYR A 96 6.44 16.64 -0.05
C TYR A 96 7.65 15.69 -0.02
N LEU A 97 8.80 16.12 -0.57
CA LEU A 97 10.03 15.32 -0.59
C LEU A 97 10.82 15.40 0.71
N THR A 98 10.65 16.47 1.49
CA THR A 98 11.40 16.73 2.72
C THR A 98 10.87 15.86 3.86
N ASP A 99 9.54 15.70 3.96
CA ASP A 99 8.89 14.97 5.04
C ASP A 99 8.68 13.48 4.73
N ASN A 100 8.99 13.04 3.51
CA ASN A 100 8.77 11.66 3.09
C ASN A 100 10.07 10.86 3.17
N PRO A 101 10.26 9.99 4.19
CA PRO A 101 11.51 9.24 4.32
C PRO A 101 11.73 8.30 3.13
N ASN A 102 12.97 8.18 2.68
CA ASN A 102 13.34 7.32 1.55
C ASN A 102 13.05 5.84 1.80
N ARG A 103 12.98 5.42 3.07
CA ARG A 103 12.77 4.03 3.46
C ARG A 103 11.84 3.91 4.66
N ARG A 104 10.84 3.01 4.57
CA ARG A 104 10.03 2.54 5.71
C ARG A 104 9.87 1.03 5.63
N CYS A 105 10.50 0.32 6.58
CA CYS A 105 10.40 -1.13 6.70
C CYS A 105 10.42 -1.49 8.19
N PRO A 106 9.35 -2.07 8.75
CA PRO A 106 9.30 -2.42 10.16
C PRO A 106 10.16 -3.65 10.45
N ASN A 107 10.81 -3.67 11.61
CA ASN A 107 11.35 -4.89 12.16
C ASN A 107 10.25 -5.61 12.97
N ILE A 108 9.78 -6.74 12.48
CA ILE A 108 8.71 -7.53 13.10
C ILE A 108 9.21 -8.77 13.83
N THR A 109 10.54 -8.93 14.02
CA THR A 109 11.13 -10.10 14.67
C THR A 109 10.56 -10.36 16.06
N LYS A 110 10.32 -9.30 16.84
CA LYS A 110 9.71 -9.44 18.17
C LYS A 110 8.30 -10.01 18.08
N ALA A 111 7.47 -9.50 17.17
CA ALA A 111 6.11 -10.00 16.97
C ALA A 111 6.11 -11.46 16.49
N LYS A 112 7.02 -11.82 15.57
CA LYS A 112 7.18 -13.21 15.12
C LYS A 112 7.49 -14.14 16.29
N ASN A 113 8.46 -13.79 17.12
CA ASN A 113 8.98 -14.68 18.15
C ASN A 113 8.07 -14.75 19.39
N MET A 114 7.44 -13.65 19.79
CA MET A 114 6.73 -13.56 21.06
C MET A 114 5.23 -13.84 20.95
N ILE A 115 4.61 -13.44 19.86
CA ILE A 115 3.15 -13.59 19.67
C ILE A 115 2.79 -14.47 18.47
N GLY A 116 3.78 -15.06 17.79
CA GLY A 116 3.56 -15.94 16.63
C GLY A 116 2.95 -15.19 15.43
N TYR A 117 3.25 -13.88 15.27
CA TYR A 117 2.79 -13.11 14.12
C TYR A 117 3.52 -13.56 12.85
N SER A 118 2.78 -13.89 11.81
CA SER A 118 3.32 -14.37 10.53
C SER A 118 2.44 -13.84 9.39
N PRO A 119 2.72 -12.63 8.86
CA PRO A 119 2.03 -12.12 7.69
C PRO A 119 2.38 -12.97 6.46
N ASN A 120 1.39 -13.23 5.60
CA ASN A 120 1.54 -14.16 4.48
C ASN A 120 0.93 -13.69 3.15
N ILE A 121 0.23 -12.57 3.13
CA ILE A 121 -0.29 -11.98 1.90
C ILE A 121 0.81 -11.14 1.27
N ASP A 122 1.32 -11.58 0.13
CA ASP A 122 2.32 -10.80 -0.59
C ASP A 122 1.71 -9.54 -1.23
N VAL A 123 2.59 -8.60 -1.61
CA VAL A 123 2.14 -7.31 -2.14
C VAL A 123 1.38 -7.43 -3.45
N TYR A 124 1.73 -8.40 -4.29
CA TYR A 124 1.07 -8.61 -5.59
C TYR A 124 -0.38 -9.04 -5.39
N ASP A 125 -0.61 -10.07 -4.57
CA ASP A 125 -1.96 -10.53 -4.21
C ASP A 125 -2.73 -9.46 -3.43
N GLY A 126 -2.08 -8.75 -2.50
CA GLY A 126 -2.69 -7.67 -1.73
C GLY A 126 -3.17 -6.51 -2.59
N VAL A 127 -2.40 -6.09 -3.59
CA VAL A 127 -2.81 -5.05 -4.56
C VAL A 127 -3.99 -5.52 -5.39
N LYS A 128 -3.98 -6.75 -5.92
CA LYS A 128 -5.10 -7.32 -6.68
C LYS A 128 -6.40 -7.29 -5.88
N ARG A 129 -6.36 -7.80 -4.65
CA ARG A 129 -7.53 -7.81 -3.75
C ARG A 129 -8.04 -6.39 -3.44
N SER A 130 -7.12 -5.46 -3.24
CA SER A 130 -7.47 -4.06 -2.97
C SER A 130 -8.15 -3.42 -4.19
N LEU A 131 -7.65 -3.63 -5.40
CA LEU A 131 -8.27 -3.10 -6.62
C LEU A 131 -9.67 -3.65 -6.84
N ILE A 132 -9.89 -4.96 -6.62
CA ILE A 132 -11.22 -5.56 -6.69
C ILE A 132 -12.15 -4.91 -5.67
N TRP A 133 -11.71 -4.79 -4.42
CA TRP A 133 -12.52 -4.15 -3.37
C TRP A 133 -12.86 -2.70 -3.70
N TYR A 134 -11.90 -1.91 -4.16
CA TYR A 134 -12.16 -0.53 -4.58
C TYR A 134 -13.16 -0.48 -5.73
N SER A 135 -13.05 -1.35 -6.74
CA SER A 135 -13.99 -1.35 -7.86
C SER A 135 -15.43 -1.68 -7.48
N GLU A 136 -15.62 -2.50 -6.44
CA GLU A 136 -16.93 -2.88 -5.93
C GLU A 136 -17.54 -1.82 -4.98
N ASN A 137 -16.71 -0.93 -4.42
CA ASN A 137 -17.11 0.06 -3.41
C ASN A 137 -16.78 1.50 -3.86
N TYR A 138 -16.47 1.70 -5.14
CA TYR A 138 -16.18 3.00 -5.69
C TYR A 138 -17.49 3.75 -5.95
N GLU A 139 -17.69 4.84 -5.23
CA GLU A 139 -18.73 5.81 -5.53
C GLU A 139 -18.09 6.90 -6.39
N GLU A 140 -18.53 7.05 -7.64
CA GLU A 140 -18.16 8.21 -8.45
C GLU A 140 -18.58 9.47 -7.68
N GLU A 141 -17.62 10.34 -7.37
CA GLU A 141 -17.94 11.68 -6.88
C GLU A 141 -18.71 12.38 -8.01
N CYS A 142 -20.05 12.39 -7.93
CA CYS A 142 -20.85 13.24 -8.81
C CYS A 142 -20.42 14.67 -8.52
N GLU A 143 -19.76 15.32 -9.47
CA GLU A 143 -19.56 16.78 -9.45
C GLU A 143 -20.95 17.43 -9.48
N GLU A 144 -21.33 18.05 -8.34
CA GLU A 144 -22.47 18.96 -8.25
C GLU A 144 -22.09 20.35 -8.77
#